data_5bdab5110fe6027983d5d92fd9c950da
#
_entry.id   5bdab5110fe6027983d5d92fd9c950da
#
_cell.length_a   1.000
_cell.length_b   1.000
_cell.length_c   1.000
_cell.angle_alpha   90.00
_cell.angle_beta   90.00
_cell.angle_gamma   90.00
#
_symmetry.space_group_name_H-M   'P 1'
#
loop_
_entity.id
_entity.type
_entity.pdbx_description
1 polymer ?
#
loop_
_entity_poly.entity_id
_entity_poly.type
_entity_poly.pdbx_seq_one_letter_code
_entity_poly.pdbx_strand_id
1 'polypeptide(L)'
;KALKICNVARDSMMLGIEKVKPGIHLGEIGKVIGTYVHSKNCSVVRDYCGHGIGEVFHELPQVIHYDDGKISQSPILEPGMTFTIEPMVNLGGYEVITSRIDGWTVTTKDRSLSAQTEHTILVTENGYEILTLRDEELNQ
;
A
#
# COMPACT_ATOMS: atom_id res chain seq x y z
N LYS A 1 10.03 -9.46 -16.62
CA LYS A 1 10.32 -8.99 -15.25
C LYS A 1 9.50 -7.74 -14.91
N ALA A 2 9.45 -6.71 -15.79
CA ALA A 2 8.68 -5.50 -15.54
C ALA A 2 7.17 -5.81 -15.31
N LEU A 3 6.55 -6.56 -16.21
CA LEU A 3 5.15 -6.96 -16.05
C LEU A 3 4.90 -7.74 -14.74
N LYS A 4 5.86 -8.61 -14.35
CA LYS A 4 5.75 -9.33 -13.08
C LYS A 4 5.64 -8.37 -11.90
N ILE A 5 6.54 -7.39 -11.81
CA ILE A 5 6.55 -6.49 -10.64
C ILE A 5 5.34 -5.58 -10.59
N CYS A 6 4.85 -5.10 -11.75
CA CYS A 6 3.61 -4.34 -11.83
C CYS A 6 2.39 -5.16 -11.34
N ASN A 7 2.30 -6.43 -11.78
CA ASN A 7 1.22 -7.31 -11.32
C ASN A 7 1.31 -7.58 -9.82
N VAL A 8 2.51 -7.84 -9.28
CA VAL A 8 2.68 -8.08 -7.84
C VAL A 8 2.28 -6.84 -7.03
N ALA A 9 2.66 -5.64 -7.47
CA ALA A 9 2.25 -4.39 -6.81
C ALA A 9 0.72 -4.25 -6.81
N ARG A 10 0.08 -4.37 -7.99
CA ARG A 10 -1.38 -4.28 -8.13
C ARG A 10 -2.10 -5.34 -7.28
N ASP A 11 -1.74 -6.60 -7.44
CA ASP A 11 -2.42 -7.71 -6.77
C ASP A 11 -2.27 -7.61 -5.25
N SER A 12 -1.09 -7.19 -4.76
CA SER A 12 -0.88 -6.95 -3.32
C SER A 12 -1.75 -5.83 -2.78
N MET A 13 -1.88 -4.72 -3.53
CA MET A 13 -2.77 -3.62 -3.18
C MET A 13 -4.23 -4.10 -3.09
N MET A 14 -4.71 -4.82 -4.09
CA MET A 14 -6.09 -5.34 -4.11
C MET A 14 -6.36 -6.28 -2.94
N LEU A 15 -5.43 -7.17 -2.59
CA LEU A 15 -5.55 -8.03 -1.40
C LEU A 15 -5.60 -7.21 -0.10
N GLY A 16 -4.87 -6.11 -0.02
CA GLY A 16 -4.97 -5.16 1.09
C GLY A 16 -6.33 -4.49 1.17
N ILE A 17 -6.85 -4.03 0.02
CA ILE A 17 -8.18 -3.39 -0.09
C ILE A 17 -9.29 -4.35 0.34
N GLU A 18 -9.24 -5.61 -0.07
CA GLU A 18 -10.22 -6.64 0.30
C GLU A 18 -10.32 -6.89 1.82
N LYS A 19 -9.29 -6.50 2.59
CA LYS A 19 -9.33 -6.57 4.06
C LYS A 19 -10.09 -5.43 4.70
N VAL A 20 -10.32 -4.32 3.97
CA VAL A 20 -10.92 -3.12 4.54
C VAL A 20 -12.39 -3.36 4.89
N LYS A 21 -12.69 -3.21 6.16
CA LYS A 21 -14.04 -3.19 6.72
C LYS A 21 -14.01 -2.60 8.13
N PRO A 22 -15.14 -2.10 8.63
CA PRO A 22 -15.23 -1.65 10.02
C PRO A 22 -14.83 -2.74 11.02
N GLY A 23 -14.16 -2.34 12.08
CA GLY A 23 -13.80 -3.20 13.21
C GLY A 23 -12.49 -3.97 13.08
N ILE A 24 -11.81 -3.94 11.93
CA ILE A 24 -10.47 -4.51 11.83
C ILE A 24 -9.39 -3.49 12.19
N HIS A 25 -8.24 -3.98 12.60
CA HIS A 25 -7.05 -3.15 12.78
C HIS A 25 -6.43 -2.78 11.41
N LEU A 26 -6.07 -1.51 11.24
CA LEU A 26 -5.42 -0.99 10.03
C LEU A 26 -4.18 -1.80 9.63
N GLY A 27 -3.41 -2.29 10.61
CA GLY A 27 -2.21 -3.09 10.38
C GLY A 27 -2.45 -4.45 9.69
N GLU A 28 -3.68 -4.96 9.69
CA GLU A 28 -4.03 -6.19 8.95
C GLU A 28 -3.84 -6.02 7.44
N ILE A 29 -4.03 -4.80 6.92
CA ILE A 29 -3.77 -4.45 5.52
C ILE A 29 -2.29 -4.69 5.19
N GLY A 30 -1.41 -4.12 6.01
CA GLY A 30 0.04 -4.25 5.81
C GLY A 30 0.51 -5.70 5.89
N LYS A 31 -0.03 -6.47 6.84
CA LYS A 31 0.29 -7.89 6.99
C LYS A 31 -0.04 -8.70 5.73
N VAL A 32 -1.24 -8.54 5.17
CA VAL A 32 -1.63 -9.29 3.98
C VAL A 32 -0.82 -8.88 2.76
N ILE A 33 -0.57 -7.59 2.58
CA ILE A 33 0.28 -7.06 1.49
C ILE A 33 1.70 -7.64 1.59
N GLY A 34 2.34 -7.49 2.74
CA GLY A 34 3.70 -7.96 2.96
C GLY A 34 3.84 -9.47 2.79
N THR A 35 2.89 -10.24 3.30
CA THR A 35 2.87 -11.71 3.14
C THR A 35 2.78 -12.12 1.67
N TYR A 36 1.88 -11.50 0.90
CA TYR A 36 1.75 -11.78 -0.54
C TYR A 36 3.01 -11.41 -1.31
N VAL A 37 3.53 -10.20 -1.13
CA VAL A 37 4.73 -9.71 -1.81
C VAL A 37 5.91 -10.62 -1.54
N HIS A 38 6.11 -11.02 -0.28
CA HIS A 38 7.17 -11.95 0.11
C HIS A 38 7.01 -13.33 -0.56
N SER A 39 5.79 -13.86 -0.68
CA SER A 39 5.51 -15.13 -1.36
C SER A 39 5.88 -15.11 -2.85
N LYS A 40 6.01 -13.92 -3.46
CA LYS A 40 6.43 -13.72 -4.85
C LYS A 40 7.94 -13.49 -5.00
N ASN A 41 8.71 -13.65 -3.93
CA ASN A 41 10.14 -13.32 -3.85
C ASN A 41 10.40 -11.85 -4.21
N CYS A 42 9.57 -10.96 -3.69
CA CYS A 42 9.67 -9.52 -3.78
C CYS A 42 9.70 -8.91 -2.38
N SER A 43 9.99 -7.63 -2.27
CA SER A 43 10.00 -6.92 -0.99
C SER A 43 9.16 -5.65 -1.06
N VAL A 44 8.63 -5.24 0.09
CA VAL A 44 7.89 -3.97 0.26
C VAL A 44 8.87 -2.91 0.76
N VAL A 45 8.87 -1.74 0.13
CA VAL A 45 9.62 -0.56 0.59
C VAL A 45 9.07 -0.12 1.95
N ARG A 46 9.96 0.24 2.88
CA ARG A 46 9.60 0.59 4.27
C ARG A 46 9.67 2.06 4.58
N ASP A 47 10.34 2.84 3.74
CA ASP A 47 10.57 4.28 3.92
C ASP A 47 9.33 5.12 3.58
N TYR A 48 8.36 4.52 2.91
CA TYR A 48 7.11 5.15 2.49
C TYR A 48 5.91 4.29 2.88
N CYS A 49 4.77 4.95 3.05
CA CYS A 49 3.51 4.31 3.43
C CYS A 49 2.33 5.04 2.80
N GLY A 50 1.17 4.42 2.83
CA GLY A 50 -0.09 5.10 2.60
C GLY A 50 -0.44 6.01 3.79
N HIS A 51 -1.49 6.80 3.63
CA HIS A 51 -1.83 7.86 4.58
C HIS A 51 -3.33 8.13 4.62
N GLY A 52 -3.81 8.68 5.72
CA GLY A 52 -5.11 9.31 5.77
C GLY A 52 -5.19 10.45 4.75
N ILE A 53 -6.36 10.67 4.18
CA ILE A 53 -6.64 11.76 3.25
C ILE A 53 -8.03 12.32 3.53
N GLY A 54 -8.10 13.60 3.89
CA GLY A 54 -9.33 14.30 4.25
C GLY A 54 -9.26 15.75 3.81
N GLU A 55 -9.30 16.69 4.74
CA GLU A 55 -9.10 18.11 4.44
C GLU A 55 -7.66 18.39 3.98
N VAL A 56 -6.71 17.58 4.45
CA VAL A 56 -5.29 17.64 4.08
C VAL A 56 -4.94 16.43 3.22
N PHE A 57 -4.10 16.63 2.21
CA PHE A 57 -3.71 15.57 1.28
C PHE A 57 -2.99 14.41 1.98
N HIS A 58 -2.10 14.72 2.93
CA HIS A 58 -1.43 13.73 3.77
C HIS A 58 -1.76 14.01 5.23
N GLU A 59 -2.46 13.09 5.87
CA GLU A 59 -2.77 13.15 7.29
C GLU A 59 -2.69 11.76 7.93
N LEU A 60 -2.82 11.68 9.25
CA LEU A 60 -2.91 10.39 9.95
C LEU A 60 -4.22 9.67 9.60
N PRO A 61 -4.22 8.33 9.67
CA PRO A 61 -3.14 7.44 10.09
C PRO A 61 -2.13 7.13 8.98
N GLN A 62 -0.93 6.66 9.35
CA GLN A 62 -0.03 6.01 8.41
C GLN A 62 -0.52 4.59 8.09
N VAL A 63 -0.52 4.24 6.81
CA VAL A 63 -0.94 2.93 6.31
C VAL A 63 0.30 2.15 5.86
N ILE A 64 0.84 1.35 6.77
CA ILE A 64 2.04 0.54 6.51
C ILE A 64 1.69 -0.65 5.64
N HIS A 65 2.56 -1.01 4.69
CA HIS A 65 2.32 -2.09 3.73
C HIS A 65 3.06 -3.40 4.06
N TYR A 66 3.49 -3.56 5.30
CA TYR A 66 4.16 -4.76 5.83
C TYR A 66 3.75 -5.01 7.29
N ASP A 67 4.03 -6.18 7.81
CA ASP A 67 3.82 -6.49 9.23
C ASP A 67 4.97 -5.91 10.06
N ASP A 68 4.68 -4.91 10.87
CA ASP A 68 5.62 -4.30 11.82
C ASP A 68 5.56 -4.93 13.23
N GLY A 69 4.76 -5.98 13.39
CA GLY A 69 4.55 -6.66 14.67
C GLY A 69 3.64 -5.90 15.66
N LYS A 70 3.00 -4.80 15.23
CA LYS A 70 2.19 -3.91 16.10
C LYS A 70 0.73 -3.81 15.65
N ILE A 71 0.21 -4.79 14.97
CA ILE A 71 -1.15 -4.76 14.39
C ILE A 71 -2.19 -4.35 15.45
N SER A 72 -2.16 -4.96 16.63
CA SER A 72 -3.11 -4.69 17.71
C SER A 72 -3.01 -3.27 18.29
N GLN A 73 -1.96 -2.53 17.96
CA GLN A 73 -1.76 -1.12 18.38
C GLN A 73 -2.17 -0.14 17.28
N SER A 74 -2.42 -0.62 16.07
CA SER A 74 -2.87 0.23 14.97
C SER A 74 -4.35 0.61 15.14
N PRO A 75 -4.79 1.73 14.55
CA PRO A 75 -6.19 2.16 14.62
C PRO A 75 -7.16 1.06 14.16
N ILE A 76 -8.33 1.03 14.76
CA ILE A 76 -9.46 0.22 14.28
C ILE A 76 -10.18 1.04 13.21
N LEU A 77 -10.51 0.39 12.08
CA LEU A 77 -11.23 1.04 10.99
C LEU A 77 -12.68 1.30 11.37
N GLU A 78 -13.14 2.52 11.08
CA GLU A 78 -14.51 2.97 11.30
C GLU A 78 -15.10 3.52 10.00
N PRO A 79 -16.43 3.39 9.78
CA PRO A 79 -17.10 3.99 8.62
C PRO A 79 -16.79 5.49 8.50
N GLY A 80 -16.58 5.94 7.27
CA GLY A 80 -16.23 7.33 6.97
C GLY A 80 -14.73 7.62 6.93
N MET A 81 -13.87 6.73 7.41
CA MET A 81 -12.43 6.87 7.25
C MET A 81 -12.03 6.79 5.77
N THR A 82 -11.14 7.69 5.35
CA THR A 82 -10.54 7.71 4.01
C THR A 82 -9.02 7.69 4.12
N PHE A 83 -8.38 6.84 3.33
CA PHE A 83 -6.93 6.68 3.32
C PHE A 83 -6.45 6.06 2.01
N THR A 84 -5.15 6.13 1.73
CA THR A 84 -4.53 5.50 0.58
C THR A 84 -3.93 4.14 0.92
N ILE A 85 -3.97 3.24 -0.06
CA ILE A 85 -3.19 1.99 -0.08
C ILE A 85 -2.34 2.05 -1.32
N GLU A 86 -1.01 2.11 -1.15
CA GLU A 86 -0.06 2.48 -2.21
C GLU A 86 1.28 1.72 -2.12
N PRO A 87 1.28 0.39 -2.09
CA PRO A 87 2.51 -0.36 -1.88
C PRO A 87 3.53 -0.12 -2.97
N MET A 88 4.75 0.22 -2.57
CA MET A 88 5.94 0.20 -3.41
C MET A 88 6.61 -1.16 -3.28
N VAL A 89 6.76 -1.87 -4.40
CA VAL A 89 7.24 -3.26 -4.42
C VAL A 89 8.50 -3.36 -5.26
N ASN A 90 9.56 -3.94 -4.69
CA ASN A 90 10.85 -4.17 -5.33
C ASN A 90 11.05 -5.64 -5.69
N LEU A 91 11.69 -5.92 -6.84
CA LEU A 91 12.11 -7.29 -7.20
C LEU A 91 13.29 -7.80 -6.36
N GLY A 92 14.02 -6.91 -5.70
CA GLY A 92 15.16 -7.21 -4.84
C GLY A 92 14.89 -6.85 -3.38
N GLY A 93 15.88 -6.24 -2.73
CA GLY A 93 15.79 -5.76 -1.36
C GLY A 93 14.80 -4.59 -1.20
N TYR A 94 14.31 -4.37 0.01
CA TYR A 94 13.34 -3.30 0.31
C TYR A 94 13.99 -1.91 0.40
N GLU A 95 15.31 -1.84 0.50
CA GLU A 95 16.04 -0.60 0.70
C GLU A 95 15.99 0.30 -0.53
N VAL A 96 15.85 1.60 -0.28
CA VAL A 96 15.82 2.64 -1.31
C VAL A 96 16.82 3.73 -1.02
N ILE A 97 17.13 4.54 -2.03
CA ILE A 97 18.03 5.71 -1.93
C ILE A 97 17.33 6.90 -2.57
N THR A 98 17.21 7.99 -1.81
CA THR A 98 16.75 9.27 -2.34
C THR A 98 17.93 10.01 -2.99
N SER A 99 17.70 10.50 -4.20
CA SER A 99 18.69 11.30 -4.95
C SER A 99 19.09 12.55 -4.17
N ARG A 100 20.40 12.76 -4.05
CA ARG A 100 20.94 14.00 -3.47
C ARG A 100 20.91 15.18 -4.44
N ILE A 101 20.64 14.92 -5.72
CA ILE A 101 20.65 15.96 -6.77
C ILE A 101 19.35 16.77 -6.71
N ASP A 102 18.22 16.09 -6.59
CA ASP A 102 16.89 16.71 -6.59
C ASP A 102 16.13 16.55 -5.26
N GLY A 103 16.62 15.72 -4.34
CA GLY A 103 15.98 15.44 -3.05
C GLY A 103 14.64 14.73 -3.16
N TRP A 104 14.28 14.23 -4.36
CA TRP A 104 12.96 13.66 -4.67
C TRP A 104 13.04 12.27 -5.27
N THR A 105 13.81 12.08 -6.34
CA THR A 105 13.90 10.81 -7.06
C THR A 105 14.38 9.69 -6.14
N VAL A 106 13.59 8.61 -6.08
CA VAL A 106 13.88 7.42 -5.27
C VAL A 106 14.20 6.25 -6.18
N THR A 107 15.31 5.57 -5.89
CA THR A 107 15.75 4.37 -6.60
C THR A 107 15.96 3.22 -5.64
N THR A 108 15.80 1.98 -6.10
CA THR A 108 16.19 0.81 -5.31
C THR A 108 17.70 0.79 -5.08
N LYS A 109 18.13 0.46 -3.87
CA LYS A 109 19.54 0.44 -3.50
C LYS A 109 20.35 -0.58 -4.31
N ASP A 110 19.73 -1.70 -4.63
CA ASP A 110 20.31 -2.81 -5.41
C ASP A 110 20.07 -2.69 -6.92
N ARG A 111 19.43 -1.59 -7.38
CA ARG A 111 19.06 -1.33 -8.78
C ARG A 111 18.07 -2.34 -9.37
N SER A 112 17.36 -3.09 -8.54
CA SER A 112 16.27 -3.93 -8.99
C SER A 112 15.09 -3.09 -9.49
N LEU A 113 14.21 -3.71 -10.29
CA LEU A 113 12.97 -3.06 -10.73
C LEU A 113 12.04 -2.86 -9.55
N SER A 114 11.33 -1.74 -9.57
CA SER A 114 10.29 -1.40 -8.61
C SER A 114 9.01 -1.02 -9.34
N ALA A 115 7.87 -1.21 -8.69
CA ALA A 115 6.57 -0.73 -9.16
C ALA A 115 5.73 -0.28 -7.97
N GLN A 116 4.85 0.67 -8.23
CA GLN A 116 3.84 1.17 -7.29
C GLN A 116 2.48 1.23 -7.98
N THR A 117 1.45 0.94 -7.20
CA THR A 117 0.05 1.21 -7.54
C THR A 117 -0.63 1.81 -6.34
N GLU A 118 -1.66 2.62 -6.56
CA GLU A 118 -2.33 3.36 -5.49
C GLU A 118 -3.83 3.45 -5.74
N HIS A 119 -4.60 3.30 -4.66
CA HIS A 119 -6.00 3.69 -4.59
C HIS A 119 -6.31 4.44 -3.29
N THR A 120 -7.25 5.37 -3.39
CA THR A 120 -7.91 5.99 -2.23
C THR A 120 -9.15 5.18 -1.88
N ILE A 121 -9.28 4.84 -0.60
CA ILE A 121 -10.30 3.94 -0.07
C ILE A 121 -11.17 4.69 0.93
N LEU A 122 -12.48 4.49 0.82
CA LEU A 122 -13.47 4.87 1.83
C LEU A 122 -13.88 3.61 2.59
N VAL A 123 -13.85 3.65 3.91
CA VAL A 123 -14.47 2.63 4.76
C VAL A 123 -15.97 2.88 4.80
N THR A 124 -16.77 1.92 4.32
CA THR A 124 -18.23 1.99 4.35
C THR A 124 -18.79 1.26 5.56
N GLU A 125 -20.10 1.33 5.80
CA GLU A 125 -20.78 0.61 6.89
C GLU A 125 -20.53 -0.91 6.87
N ASN A 126 -20.35 -1.50 5.67
CA ASN A 126 -20.25 -2.95 5.48
C ASN A 126 -18.95 -3.43 4.84
N GLY A 127 -18.03 -2.53 4.52
CA GLY A 127 -16.79 -2.87 3.81
C GLY A 127 -16.03 -1.65 3.33
N TYR A 128 -15.83 -1.52 2.04
CA TYR A 128 -15.07 -0.43 1.43
C TYR A 128 -15.66 0.03 0.10
N GLU A 129 -15.23 1.22 -0.31
CA GLU A 129 -15.40 1.74 -1.66
C GLU A 129 -14.05 2.24 -2.18
N ILE A 130 -13.71 1.91 -3.43
CA ILE A 130 -12.51 2.46 -4.09
C ILE A 130 -12.91 3.74 -4.80
N LEU A 131 -12.42 4.89 -4.33
CA LEU A 131 -12.79 6.20 -4.86
C LEU A 131 -12.05 6.56 -6.16
N THR A 132 -10.98 5.86 -6.47
CA THR A 132 -10.07 6.15 -7.60
C THR A 132 -9.99 5.02 -8.61
N LEU A 133 -11.08 4.25 -8.79
CA LEU A 133 -11.16 3.22 -9.84
C LEU A 133 -10.93 3.84 -11.22
N ARG A 134 -10.12 3.18 -12.03
CA ARG A 134 -9.86 3.52 -13.42
C ARG A 134 -10.85 2.82 -14.34
N ASP A 135 -11.11 3.39 -15.52
CA ASP A 135 -12.08 2.83 -16.50
C ASP A 135 -11.75 1.38 -16.88
N GLU A 136 -10.45 1.04 -17.01
CA GLU A 136 -10.01 -0.32 -17.31
C GLU A 136 -10.25 -1.33 -16.16
N GLU A 137 -10.46 -0.86 -14.94
CA GLU A 137 -10.74 -1.69 -13.76
C GLU A 137 -12.24 -1.93 -13.55
N LEU A 138 -13.10 -1.09 -14.13
CA LEU A 138 -14.56 -1.22 -14.06
C LEU A 138 -15.10 -2.41 -14.88
N ASN A 139 -14.29 -2.95 -15.79
CA ASN A 139 -14.68 -3.99 -16.74
C ASN A 139 -13.99 -5.35 -16.50
N GLN A 140 -13.40 -5.54 -15.33
CA GLN A 140 -12.71 -6.80 -14.96
C GLN A 140 -13.53 -7.66 -14.01
#